data_50a7479dc548481c7f876d5cdcc99025
#
_entry.id   50a7479dc548481c7f876d5cdcc99025
#
_cell.length_a   1.000
_cell.length_b   1.000
_cell.length_c   1.000
_cell.angle_alpha   90.00
_cell.angle_beta   90.00
_cell.angle_gamma   90.00
#
_symmetry.space_group_name_H-M   'P 1'
#
loop_
_entity.id
_entity.type
_entity.pdbx_description
1 polymer ?
#
loop_
_entity_poly.entity_id
_entity_poly.type
_entity_poly.pdbx_seq_one_letter_code
_entity_poly.pdbx_strand_id
1 'polypeptide(L)'
;DLFRIVQSGDACYKIIRKWKVIDWCQFVYTPTGADFYTAEHYQIIKVNNLVDPTLNAIPTQDTTVCTLDSCTNGYISLVAYGADDCTPGDELAWEYKIDAFNDGIFDIIHSGVGGFIDASGRYPLGTHKIKYVFEDRCGNKTTEERLFTILNCKPPTPYCINGVAIDLMPLDTNRDGRIDWGMIEVWASDVDQGSYGPCKNPVTLSFSSDTTIKSIVFDCNTLGQQTVELWVTDRLTGQQAFCRTYI
;
A
#
# COMPACT_ATOMS: atom_id res chain seq x y z
N ASP A 1 40.44 34.86 1.82
CA ASP A 1 39.36 34.36 0.95
C ASP A 1 38.74 33.11 1.57
N LEU A 2 37.43 32.95 1.42
CA LEU A 2 36.67 31.85 1.95
C LEU A 2 35.97 31.13 0.80
N PHE A 3 36.24 29.82 0.63
CA PHE A 3 35.65 29.01 -0.39
C PHE A 3 34.89 27.83 0.27
N ARG A 4 33.66 27.59 -0.15
CA ARG A 4 32.86 26.42 0.23
C ARG A 4 32.99 25.34 -0.84
N ILE A 5 33.46 24.15 -0.45
CA ILE A 5 33.48 22.97 -1.33
C ILE A 5 32.39 22.02 -0.83
N VAL A 6 31.45 21.68 -1.70
CA VAL A 6 30.36 20.76 -1.46
C VAL A 6 30.71 19.40 -2.02
N GLN A 7 30.21 18.30 -1.45
CA GLN A 7 30.47 16.92 -1.88
C GLN A 7 31.95 16.51 -1.80
N SER A 8 32.49 16.54 -0.61
CA SER A 8 33.90 16.25 -0.39
C SER A 8 34.20 14.80 0.06
N GLY A 9 33.19 13.94 0.16
CA GLY A 9 33.30 12.52 0.52
C GLY A 9 33.66 12.23 1.99
N ASP A 10 34.21 13.20 2.72
CA ASP A 10 34.61 13.07 4.13
C ASP A 10 34.07 14.20 5.02
N ALA A 11 33.15 15.00 4.50
CA ALA A 11 32.45 16.08 5.23
C ALA A 11 31.25 16.56 4.40
N CYS A 12 30.22 17.11 5.04
CA CYS A 12 29.06 17.73 4.36
C CYS A 12 29.49 18.87 3.44
N TYR A 13 30.41 19.68 3.94
CA TYR A 13 31.15 20.67 3.15
C TYR A 13 32.44 21.05 3.83
N LYS A 14 33.36 21.64 3.07
CA LYS A 14 34.61 22.15 3.58
C LYS A 14 34.70 23.66 3.38
N ILE A 15 35.17 24.34 4.38
CA ILE A 15 35.52 25.77 4.30
C ILE A 15 37.04 25.83 4.16
N ILE A 16 37.50 26.38 3.07
CA ILE A 16 38.93 26.68 2.88
C ILE A 16 39.16 28.14 3.22
N ARG A 17 39.95 28.36 4.26
CA ARG A 17 40.37 29.71 4.68
C ARG A 17 41.82 29.88 4.30
N LYS A 18 42.06 30.88 3.48
CA LYS A 18 43.42 31.30 3.10
C LYS A 18 43.87 32.43 4.04
N TRP A 19 44.90 32.18 4.77
CA TRP A 19 45.59 33.18 5.59
C TRP A 19 46.75 33.76 4.82
N LYS A 20 46.90 35.09 4.82
CA LYS A 20 48.06 35.81 4.32
C LYS A 20 48.68 36.58 5.48
N VAL A 21 49.97 36.35 5.71
CA VAL A 21 50.76 37.11 6.67
C VAL A 21 51.59 38.10 5.89
N ILE A 22 51.48 39.37 6.25
CA ILE A 22 52.20 40.46 5.63
C ILE A 22 53.20 40.98 6.66
N ASP A 23 54.48 40.91 6.37
CA ASP A 23 55.50 41.62 7.11
C ASP A 23 55.64 43.03 6.55
N TRP A 24 55.08 44.01 7.28
CA TRP A 24 55.09 45.39 6.85
C TRP A 24 56.49 46.02 6.80
N CYS A 25 57.49 45.41 7.41
CA CYS A 25 58.88 45.87 7.32
C CYS A 25 59.56 45.45 6.04
N GLN A 26 59.02 44.35 5.41
CA GLN A 26 59.55 43.80 4.14
C GLN A 26 58.54 43.95 2.97
N PHE A 27 57.39 44.56 3.25
CA PHE A 27 56.35 44.73 2.24
C PHE A 27 56.78 45.76 1.20
N VAL A 28 56.85 45.35 -0.08
CA VAL A 28 57.14 46.25 -1.18
C VAL A 28 55.88 46.31 -2.06
N TYR A 29 55.26 47.50 -2.12
CA TYR A 29 54.20 47.77 -3.04
C TYR A 29 54.73 47.86 -4.48
N THR A 30 54.28 47.01 -5.37
CA THR A 30 54.58 47.12 -6.78
C THR A 30 53.36 47.61 -7.56
N PRO A 31 53.54 48.55 -8.56
CA PRO A 31 52.42 49.06 -9.36
C PRO A 31 51.69 47.99 -10.18
N THR A 32 52.27 46.81 -10.33
CA THR A 32 51.72 45.67 -11.03
C THR A 32 50.83 44.78 -10.17
N GLY A 33 50.61 45.13 -8.88
CA GLY A 33 49.77 44.38 -7.94
C GLY A 33 50.36 43.07 -7.40
N ALA A 34 51.69 42.87 -7.60
CA ALA A 34 52.39 41.77 -7.01
C ALA A 34 52.71 42.09 -5.55
N ASP A 35 51.86 41.62 -4.64
CA ASP A 35 52.08 41.74 -3.20
C ASP A 35 53.15 40.77 -2.74
N PHE A 36 54.28 41.27 -2.24
CA PHE A 36 55.28 40.44 -1.56
C PHE A 36 54.82 40.24 -0.12
N TYR A 37 54.47 39.01 0.23
CA TYR A 37 54.12 38.59 1.58
C TYR A 37 55.01 37.43 2.02
N THR A 38 55.14 37.27 3.30
CA THR A 38 56.11 36.32 3.85
C THR A 38 55.57 34.89 3.93
N ALA A 39 54.26 34.67 4.03
CA ALA A 39 53.67 33.36 4.10
C ALA A 39 52.18 33.33 3.75
N GLU A 40 51.79 32.25 3.11
CA GLU A 40 50.39 31.85 2.95
C GLU A 40 50.15 30.55 3.68
N HIS A 41 49.00 30.39 4.28
CA HIS A 41 48.56 29.18 4.94
C HIS A 41 47.09 28.88 4.58
N TYR A 42 46.80 27.63 4.28
CA TYR A 42 45.46 27.17 4.03
C TYR A 42 44.97 26.38 5.23
N GLN A 43 43.87 26.78 5.81
CA GLN A 43 43.14 26.05 6.84
C GLN A 43 41.93 25.42 6.21
N ILE A 44 41.79 24.10 6.37
CA ILE A 44 40.59 23.33 5.92
C ILE A 44 39.75 23.04 7.16
N ILE A 45 38.53 23.58 7.19
CA ILE A 45 37.54 23.31 8.23
C ILE A 45 36.52 22.37 7.62
N LYS A 46 36.42 21.16 8.19
CA LYS A 46 35.41 20.18 7.82
C LYS A 46 34.17 20.43 8.68
N VAL A 47 33.01 20.48 8.03
CA VAL A 47 31.71 20.60 8.70
C VAL A 47 30.94 19.30 8.43
N ASN A 48 30.62 18.57 9.50
CA ASN A 48 29.88 17.36 9.46
C ASN A 48 28.50 17.58 10.11
N ASN A 49 27.47 17.00 9.53
CA ASN A 49 26.18 16.76 10.14
C ASN A 49 26.04 15.27 10.47
N LEU A 50 25.50 14.95 11.64
CA LEU A 50 25.22 13.60 12.10
C LEU A 50 23.73 13.37 12.33
N VAL A 51 22.91 14.34 11.94
CA VAL A 51 21.44 14.25 12.04
C VAL A 51 20.90 13.69 10.74
N ASP A 52 20.11 12.64 10.84
CA ASP A 52 19.45 12.05 9.68
C ASP A 52 18.33 12.97 9.15
N PRO A 53 18.07 13.01 7.85
CA PRO A 53 16.93 13.75 7.32
C PRO A 53 15.62 13.18 7.86
N THR A 54 14.63 14.04 8.02
CA THR A 54 13.27 13.62 8.38
C THR A 54 12.58 13.03 7.15
N LEU A 55 11.70 12.03 7.39
CA LEU A 55 10.88 11.41 6.36
C LEU A 55 9.45 11.30 6.87
N ASN A 56 8.49 11.79 6.08
CA ASN A 56 7.05 11.69 6.35
C ASN A 56 6.36 11.09 5.12
N ALA A 57 6.04 9.81 5.18
CA ALA A 57 5.31 9.10 4.12
C ALA A 57 3.80 9.25 4.29
N ILE A 58 3.06 9.33 3.18
CA ILE A 58 1.60 9.32 3.12
C ILE A 58 1.19 8.23 2.12
N PRO A 59 0.43 7.24 2.56
CA PRO A 59 -0.18 7.05 3.89
C PRO A 59 0.85 6.85 5.00
N THR A 60 0.50 7.27 6.22
CA THR A 60 1.38 7.17 7.40
C THR A 60 1.47 5.77 7.99
N GLN A 61 0.66 4.84 7.49
CA GLN A 61 0.58 3.44 7.90
C GLN A 61 0.22 2.56 6.70
N ASP A 62 0.31 1.24 6.88
CA ASP A 62 -0.14 0.28 5.89
C ASP A 62 -1.60 0.55 5.51
N THR A 63 -1.91 0.47 4.23
CA THR A 63 -3.21 0.89 3.72
C THR A 63 -3.77 -0.07 2.67
N THR A 64 -5.09 -0.09 2.60
CA THR A 64 -5.83 -0.85 1.58
C THR A 64 -6.71 0.11 0.78
N VAL A 65 -6.63 0.01 -0.53
CA VAL A 65 -7.43 0.81 -1.47
C VAL A 65 -8.34 -0.10 -2.28
N CYS A 66 -9.60 0.31 -2.39
CA CYS A 66 -10.62 -0.38 -3.19
C CYS A 66 -10.71 0.22 -4.59
N THR A 67 -10.73 -0.64 -5.62
CA THR A 67 -11.19 -0.29 -6.97
C THR A 67 -12.52 -0.96 -7.25
N LEU A 68 -13.40 -0.29 -7.99
CA LEU A 68 -14.69 -0.84 -8.41
C LEU A 68 -14.71 -1.19 -9.90
N ASP A 69 -13.75 -0.65 -10.67
CA ASP A 69 -13.82 -0.62 -12.13
C ASP A 69 -12.85 -1.60 -12.81
N SER A 70 -11.87 -2.12 -12.07
CA SER A 70 -10.80 -2.91 -12.67
C SER A 70 -10.53 -4.19 -11.89
N CYS A 71 -10.35 -5.27 -12.64
CA CYS A 71 -9.89 -6.55 -12.12
C CYS A 71 -8.37 -6.74 -12.24
N THR A 72 -7.65 -5.74 -12.70
CA THR A 72 -6.22 -5.86 -12.95
C THR A 72 -5.38 -4.91 -12.13
N ASN A 73 -5.86 -3.71 -11.87
CA ASN A 73 -5.11 -2.67 -11.16
C ASN A 73 -6.03 -1.64 -10.49
N GLY A 74 -5.50 -0.90 -9.53
CA GLY A 74 -6.14 0.25 -8.91
C GLY A 74 -5.15 1.39 -8.70
N TYR A 75 -5.67 2.60 -8.56
CA TYR A 75 -4.86 3.80 -8.29
C TYR A 75 -4.68 3.99 -6.78
N ILE A 76 -3.46 4.32 -6.38
CA ILE A 76 -3.13 4.76 -5.02
C ILE A 76 -2.22 5.98 -5.06
N SER A 77 -2.42 6.89 -4.10
CA SER A 77 -1.50 7.99 -3.86
C SER A 77 -0.45 7.56 -2.83
N LEU A 78 0.81 7.62 -3.24
CA LEU A 78 1.98 7.25 -2.44
C LEU A 78 2.99 8.38 -2.54
N VAL A 79 3.06 9.23 -1.51
CA VAL A 79 3.96 10.38 -1.50
C VAL A 79 4.80 10.39 -0.22
N ALA A 80 5.97 11.00 -0.28
CA ALA A 80 6.79 11.23 0.90
C ALA A 80 7.45 12.60 0.84
N TYR A 81 7.62 13.21 2.01
CA TYR A 81 8.27 14.49 2.20
C TYR A 81 9.52 14.30 3.05
N GLY A 82 10.63 14.84 2.58
CA GLY A 82 11.90 14.88 3.31
C GLY A 82 12.31 16.29 3.62
N ALA A 83 12.92 16.48 4.79
CA ALA A 83 13.57 17.73 5.18
C ALA A 83 14.80 17.44 6.05
N ASP A 84 15.77 18.30 5.97
CA ASP A 84 17.00 18.21 6.74
C ASP A 84 17.39 19.60 7.30
N ASP A 85 18.13 19.62 8.39
CA ASP A 85 18.55 20.87 9.08
C ASP A 85 19.76 21.54 8.42
N CYS A 86 20.57 20.76 7.68
CA CYS A 86 21.79 21.24 7.03
C CYS A 86 21.78 21.16 5.51
N THR A 87 21.00 20.22 4.94
CA THR A 87 20.87 20.05 3.50
C THR A 87 19.59 20.72 3.02
N PRO A 88 19.67 21.70 2.10
CA PRO A 88 18.47 22.30 1.51
C PRO A 88 17.58 21.23 0.87
N GLY A 89 16.25 21.42 0.99
CA GLY A 89 15.30 20.40 0.51
C GLY A 89 15.41 20.10 -0.98
N ASP A 90 15.84 21.06 -1.81
CA ASP A 90 16.08 20.88 -3.25
C ASP A 90 17.38 20.09 -3.57
N GLU A 91 18.17 19.79 -2.55
CA GLU A 91 19.44 19.08 -2.65
C GLU A 91 19.45 17.72 -1.92
N LEU A 92 18.35 17.34 -1.25
CA LEU A 92 18.19 16.01 -0.68
C LEU A 92 18.18 14.98 -1.80
N ALA A 93 19.00 13.95 -1.69
CA ALA A 93 18.88 12.80 -2.57
C ALA A 93 17.75 11.89 -2.06
N TRP A 94 16.97 11.34 -2.98
CA TRP A 94 15.92 10.40 -2.63
C TRP A 94 15.88 9.19 -3.56
N GLU A 95 15.40 8.10 -3.00
CA GLU A 95 15.09 6.87 -3.75
C GLU A 95 13.78 6.31 -3.22
N TYR A 96 12.93 5.76 -4.12
CA TYR A 96 11.90 4.85 -3.71
C TYR A 96 12.00 3.53 -4.50
N LYS A 97 11.59 2.46 -3.83
CA LYS A 97 11.57 1.11 -4.38
C LYS A 97 10.22 0.47 -4.11
N ILE A 98 9.66 -0.21 -5.11
CA ILE A 98 8.43 -0.97 -4.96
C ILE A 98 8.71 -2.44 -5.26
N ASP A 99 8.37 -3.27 -4.30
CA ASP A 99 8.32 -4.72 -4.38
C ASP A 99 6.86 -5.09 -4.68
N ALA A 100 6.60 -5.40 -5.95
CA ALA A 100 5.27 -5.79 -6.40
C ALA A 100 4.97 -7.20 -5.90
N PHE A 101 3.80 -7.35 -5.24
CA PHE A 101 3.36 -8.58 -4.58
C PHE A 101 4.14 -8.97 -3.32
N ASN A 102 5.05 -8.10 -2.83
CA ASN A 102 5.81 -8.30 -1.60
C ASN A 102 6.52 -9.67 -1.56
N ASP A 103 7.19 -10.00 -2.65
CA ASP A 103 7.93 -11.26 -2.82
C ASP A 103 9.41 -11.15 -2.45
N GLY A 104 9.87 -9.95 -2.07
CA GLY A 104 11.24 -9.65 -1.67
C GLY A 104 12.11 -9.10 -2.80
N ILE A 105 11.55 -8.92 -4.00
CA ILE A 105 12.24 -8.37 -5.17
C ILE A 105 11.68 -6.98 -5.47
N PHE A 106 12.55 -5.99 -5.63
CA PHE A 106 12.12 -4.66 -6.04
C PHE A 106 12.00 -4.58 -7.56
N ASP A 107 10.77 -4.44 -8.05
CA ASP A 107 10.45 -4.35 -9.49
C ASP A 107 10.57 -2.95 -10.04
N ILE A 108 10.34 -1.94 -9.20
CA ILE A 108 10.38 -0.53 -9.57
C ILE A 108 11.36 0.19 -8.65
N ILE A 109 12.30 0.89 -9.24
CA ILE A 109 13.30 1.69 -8.51
C ILE A 109 13.41 3.03 -9.23
N HIS A 110 13.17 4.10 -8.48
CA HIS A 110 13.37 5.48 -8.93
C HIS A 110 14.16 6.28 -7.92
N SER A 111 14.98 7.18 -8.42
CA SER A 111 15.78 8.09 -7.60
C SER A 111 15.80 9.48 -8.21
N GLY A 112 16.08 10.46 -7.38
CA GLY A 112 16.15 11.86 -7.79
C GLY A 112 16.70 12.75 -6.69
N VAL A 113 16.50 14.04 -6.85
CA VAL A 113 16.89 15.07 -5.90
C VAL A 113 15.69 15.97 -5.62
N GLY A 114 15.52 16.36 -4.36
CA GLY A 114 14.41 17.17 -3.89
C GLY A 114 13.82 16.65 -2.57
N GLY A 115 13.04 17.46 -1.90
CA GLY A 115 12.38 17.11 -0.63
C GLY A 115 11.02 16.42 -0.82
N PHE A 116 10.70 15.92 -2.02
CA PHE A 116 9.41 15.32 -2.32
C PHE A 116 9.55 14.11 -3.23
N ILE A 117 8.88 13.03 -2.85
CA ILE A 117 8.75 11.81 -3.65
C ILE A 117 7.28 11.64 -4.01
N ASP A 118 7.00 11.38 -5.28
CA ASP A 118 5.68 10.95 -5.75
C ASP A 118 5.82 9.60 -6.46
N ALA A 119 5.36 8.57 -5.78
CA ALA A 119 5.26 7.20 -6.28
C ALA A 119 3.80 6.81 -6.57
N SER A 120 2.90 7.81 -6.63
CA SER A 120 1.49 7.58 -6.90
C SER A 120 1.30 6.96 -8.29
N GLY A 121 0.36 6.03 -8.40
CA GLY A 121 0.15 5.36 -9.68
C GLY A 121 -0.88 4.25 -9.62
N ARG A 122 -0.96 3.51 -10.72
CA ARG A 122 -1.78 2.31 -10.81
C ARG A 122 -0.91 1.08 -10.61
N TYR A 123 -1.28 0.27 -9.62
CA TYR A 123 -0.60 -0.98 -9.28
C TYR A 123 -1.54 -2.17 -9.45
N PRO A 124 -1.05 -3.37 -9.72
CA PRO A 124 -1.85 -4.58 -9.82
C PRO A 124 -2.70 -4.84 -8.57
N LEU A 125 -3.74 -5.66 -8.68
CA LEU A 125 -4.44 -6.16 -7.49
C LEU A 125 -3.49 -7.05 -6.69
N GLY A 126 -3.45 -6.86 -5.37
CA GLY A 126 -2.57 -7.59 -4.45
C GLY A 126 -1.95 -6.69 -3.41
N THR A 127 -1.09 -7.27 -2.59
CA THR A 127 -0.32 -6.55 -1.57
C THR A 127 1.09 -6.30 -2.07
N HIS A 128 1.54 -5.07 -1.95
CA HIS A 128 2.84 -4.58 -2.40
C HIS A 128 3.55 -3.90 -1.23
N LYS A 129 4.86 -3.72 -1.36
CA LYS A 129 5.68 -2.97 -0.41
C LYS A 129 6.34 -1.79 -1.12
N ILE A 130 6.31 -0.64 -0.48
CA ILE A 130 7.11 0.51 -0.88
C ILE A 130 8.15 0.81 0.19
N LYS A 131 9.34 1.16 -0.26
CA LYS A 131 10.45 1.64 0.56
C LYS A 131 10.85 3.02 0.09
N TYR A 132 10.84 3.99 0.97
CA TYR A 132 11.31 5.36 0.76
C TYR A 132 12.67 5.55 1.43
N VAL A 133 13.54 6.31 0.81
CA VAL A 133 14.85 6.70 1.34
C VAL A 133 15.09 8.17 1.04
N PHE A 134 15.49 8.95 2.04
CA PHE A 134 16.12 10.25 1.87
C PHE A 134 17.55 10.20 2.38
N GLU A 135 18.43 10.85 1.67
CA GLU A 135 19.86 10.96 1.99
C GLU A 135 20.28 12.42 1.90
N ASP A 136 20.95 12.89 2.95
CA ASP A 136 21.54 14.23 3.00
C ASP A 136 22.88 14.30 2.27
N ARG A 137 23.46 15.48 2.18
CA ARG A 137 24.80 15.69 1.59
C ARG A 137 25.94 15.09 2.40
N CYS A 138 25.68 14.72 3.65
CA CYS A 138 26.64 14.15 4.57
C CYS A 138 26.65 12.62 4.51
N GLY A 139 25.67 12.01 3.83
CA GLY A 139 25.50 10.57 3.69
C GLY A 139 24.62 9.96 4.78
N ASN A 140 23.98 10.79 5.65
CA ASN A 140 23.00 10.29 6.62
C ASN A 140 21.70 9.93 5.88
N LYS A 141 21.03 8.84 6.32
CA LYS A 141 19.89 8.27 5.60
C LYS A 141 18.73 7.96 6.54
N THR A 142 17.55 8.33 6.13
CA THR A 142 16.31 7.85 6.74
C THR A 142 15.56 6.98 5.76
N THR A 143 15.03 5.88 6.26
CA THR A 143 14.29 4.89 5.48
C THR A 143 12.97 4.59 6.14
N GLU A 144 11.92 4.47 5.32
CA GLU A 144 10.59 4.04 5.76
C GLU A 144 9.99 3.03 4.79
N GLU A 145 9.40 1.95 5.32
CA GLU A 145 8.74 0.92 4.53
C GLU A 145 7.25 0.86 4.89
N ARG A 146 6.39 0.65 3.87
CA ARG A 146 4.94 0.51 4.02
C ARG A 146 4.40 -0.59 3.12
N LEU A 147 3.40 -1.30 3.60
CA LEU A 147 2.58 -2.16 2.77
C LEU A 147 1.39 -1.38 2.23
N PHE A 148 1.04 -1.64 0.99
CA PHE A 148 -0.21 -1.17 0.42
C PHE A 148 -0.87 -2.30 -0.37
N THR A 149 -2.20 -2.37 -0.25
CA THR A 149 -2.99 -3.42 -0.87
C THR A 149 -4.04 -2.81 -1.79
N ILE A 150 -4.11 -3.31 -3.01
CA ILE A 150 -5.14 -2.95 -3.98
C ILE A 150 -6.12 -4.10 -4.10
N LEU A 151 -7.39 -3.85 -3.78
CA LEU A 151 -8.48 -4.83 -3.87
C LEU A 151 -9.56 -4.37 -4.84
N ASN A 152 -10.22 -5.31 -5.51
CA ASN A 152 -11.50 -5.03 -6.14
C ASN A 152 -12.60 -5.21 -5.09
N CYS A 153 -13.31 -4.14 -4.74
CA CYS A 153 -14.36 -4.14 -3.72
C CYS A 153 -15.79 -4.09 -4.32
N LYS A 154 -15.92 -4.40 -5.60
CA LYS A 154 -17.25 -4.53 -6.21
C LYS A 154 -18.00 -5.68 -5.53
N PRO A 155 -19.27 -5.50 -5.12
CA PRO A 155 -20.06 -6.59 -4.57
C PRO A 155 -20.22 -7.75 -5.59
N PRO A 156 -20.37 -8.98 -5.12
CA PRO A 156 -20.70 -10.10 -5.97
C PRO A 156 -22.07 -9.91 -6.62
N THR A 157 -22.32 -10.65 -7.68
CA THR A 157 -23.59 -10.63 -8.42
C THR A 157 -24.37 -11.88 -8.12
N PRO A 158 -25.46 -11.80 -7.33
CA PRO A 158 -26.32 -12.95 -7.05
C PRO A 158 -27.26 -13.24 -8.22
N TYR A 159 -27.47 -14.51 -8.51
CA TYR A 159 -28.48 -15.01 -9.44
C TYR A 159 -29.28 -16.12 -8.78
N CYS A 160 -30.56 -15.84 -8.46
CA CYS A 160 -31.49 -16.82 -7.92
C CYS A 160 -32.24 -17.55 -9.06
N ILE A 161 -32.50 -18.81 -8.85
CA ILE A 161 -33.53 -19.52 -9.61
C ILE A 161 -34.88 -18.88 -9.26
N ASN A 162 -35.73 -18.65 -10.26
CA ASN A 162 -37.04 -18.02 -10.06
C ASN A 162 -38.07 -19.04 -9.57
N GLY A 163 -37.97 -19.38 -8.31
CA GLY A 163 -38.83 -20.38 -7.64
C GLY A 163 -38.36 -21.82 -7.82
N VAL A 164 -38.37 -22.57 -6.76
CA VAL A 164 -38.05 -24.03 -6.73
C VAL A 164 -39.20 -24.73 -6.06
N ALA A 165 -39.75 -25.76 -6.76
CA ALA A 165 -40.75 -26.65 -6.16
C ALA A 165 -40.01 -27.86 -5.57
N ILE A 166 -40.33 -28.15 -4.31
CA ILE A 166 -39.74 -29.27 -3.56
C ILE A 166 -40.88 -30.13 -2.96
N ASP A 167 -40.62 -31.42 -2.80
CA ASP A 167 -41.48 -32.32 -2.07
C ASP A 167 -40.84 -32.73 -0.75
N LEU A 168 -41.62 -32.76 0.33
CA LEU A 168 -41.13 -33.25 1.61
C LEU A 168 -40.86 -34.73 1.55
N MET A 169 -39.69 -35.17 2.00
CA MET A 169 -39.35 -36.59 2.09
C MET A 169 -40.00 -37.22 3.34
N PRO A 170 -40.61 -38.40 3.18
CA PRO A 170 -41.23 -39.09 4.31
C PRO A 170 -40.18 -39.58 5.31
N LEU A 171 -40.42 -39.33 6.60
CA LEU A 171 -39.56 -39.72 7.69
C LEU A 171 -40.32 -40.56 8.72
N ASP A 172 -39.81 -41.75 9.01
CA ASP A 172 -40.21 -42.58 10.12
C ASP A 172 -39.23 -42.37 11.25
N THR A 173 -39.63 -41.53 12.22
CA THR A 173 -38.75 -41.06 13.32
C THR A 173 -38.57 -42.09 14.43
N ASN A 174 -39.58 -43.00 14.60
CA ASN A 174 -39.62 -44.00 15.65
C ASN A 174 -39.26 -45.41 15.13
N ARG A 175 -39.13 -45.60 13.81
CA ARG A 175 -38.80 -46.84 13.11
C ARG A 175 -39.86 -47.93 13.30
N ASP A 176 -41.14 -47.57 13.37
CA ASP A 176 -42.24 -48.53 13.48
C ASP A 176 -42.81 -48.97 12.11
N GLY A 177 -42.22 -48.49 11.00
CA GLY A 177 -42.64 -48.76 9.63
C GLY A 177 -43.74 -47.84 9.13
N ARG A 178 -44.13 -46.83 9.87
CA ARG A 178 -45.09 -45.78 9.49
C ARG A 178 -44.41 -44.45 9.35
N ILE A 179 -44.92 -43.62 8.48
CA ILE A 179 -44.39 -42.25 8.27
C ILE A 179 -45.04 -41.35 9.32
N ASP A 180 -44.18 -40.73 10.15
CA ASP A 180 -44.58 -39.80 11.18
C ASP A 180 -44.54 -38.33 10.74
N TRP A 181 -43.63 -38.03 9.81
CA TRP A 181 -43.29 -36.65 9.46
C TRP A 181 -42.79 -36.53 8.03
N GLY A 182 -42.73 -35.32 7.49
CA GLY A 182 -42.07 -34.99 6.23
C GLY A 182 -41.11 -33.85 6.42
N MET A 183 -39.90 -33.96 5.89
CA MET A 183 -38.92 -32.88 5.91
C MET A 183 -38.01 -32.95 4.67
N ILE A 184 -37.41 -31.81 4.35
CA ILE A 184 -36.35 -31.73 3.37
C ILE A 184 -35.38 -30.61 3.78
N GLU A 185 -34.09 -30.86 3.61
CA GLU A 185 -33.05 -29.86 3.74
C GLU A 185 -32.71 -29.31 2.36
N VAL A 186 -32.80 -28.01 2.18
CA VAL A 186 -32.46 -27.28 0.95
C VAL A 186 -31.22 -26.48 1.19
N TRP A 187 -30.25 -26.63 0.32
CA TRP A 187 -28.99 -25.91 0.38
C TRP A 187 -29.04 -24.62 -0.44
N ALA A 188 -28.26 -23.61 -0.05
CA ALA A 188 -28.17 -22.35 -0.78
C ALA A 188 -27.72 -22.54 -2.25
N SER A 189 -26.97 -23.60 -2.53
CA SER A 189 -26.60 -24.00 -3.90
C SER A 189 -27.76 -24.46 -4.74
N ASP A 190 -28.85 -24.96 -4.13
CA ASP A 190 -30.01 -25.51 -4.86
C ASP A 190 -30.89 -24.41 -5.45
N VAL A 191 -30.77 -23.19 -4.92
CA VAL A 191 -31.48 -21.99 -5.38
C VAL A 191 -30.60 -21.05 -6.18
N ASP A 192 -29.32 -21.41 -6.38
CA ASP A 192 -28.34 -20.61 -7.12
C ASP A 192 -28.38 -20.94 -8.63
N GLN A 193 -28.41 -19.90 -9.47
CA GLN A 193 -28.35 -20.03 -10.94
C GLN A 193 -26.98 -19.57 -11.51
N GLY A 194 -25.94 -19.67 -10.72
CA GLY A 194 -24.59 -19.30 -11.13
C GLY A 194 -24.17 -17.92 -10.69
N SER A 195 -24.40 -17.59 -9.43
CA SER A 195 -23.86 -16.39 -8.79
C SER A 195 -22.35 -16.34 -8.87
N TYR A 196 -21.78 -15.16 -9.03
CA TYR A 196 -20.35 -15.00 -9.18
C TYR A 196 -19.81 -13.77 -8.44
N GLY A 197 -18.56 -13.86 -8.00
CA GLY A 197 -17.78 -12.75 -7.47
C GLY A 197 -17.16 -11.87 -8.57
N PRO A 198 -16.85 -10.62 -8.27
CA PRO A 198 -16.09 -9.77 -9.17
C PRO A 198 -14.74 -10.43 -9.46
N CYS A 199 -14.19 -10.15 -10.63
CA CYS A 199 -12.87 -10.66 -11.03
C CYS A 199 -12.70 -12.19 -10.96
N LYS A 200 -13.80 -12.93 -10.97
CA LYS A 200 -13.85 -14.41 -10.78
C LYS A 200 -13.42 -14.85 -9.37
N ASN A 201 -13.52 -13.97 -8.39
CA ASN A 201 -13.26 -14.34 -7.01
C ASN A 201 -14.17 -15.48 -6.57
N PRO A 202 -13.67 -16.42 -5.75
CA PRO A 202 -14.49 -17.47 -5.19
C PRO A 202 -15.54 -16.89 -4.24
N VAL A 203 -16.77 -17.42 -4.31
CA VAL A 203 -17.87 -16.99 -3.47
C VAL A 203 -18.30 -18.07 -2.47
N THR A 204 -18.97 -17.64 -1.41
CA THR A 204 -19.71 -18.51 -0.49
C THR A 204 -21.18 -18.18 -0.60
N LEU A 205 -22.03 -19.23 -0.69
CA LEU A 205 -23.48 -19.13 -0.72
C LEU A 205 -24.05 -19.43 0.66
N SER A 206 -25.07 -18.68 1.08
CA SER A 206 -25.76 -18.84 2.34
C SER A 206 -27.19 -18.31 2.25
N PHE A 207 -28.06 -18.65 3.23
CA PHE A 207 -29.42 -18.12 3.29
C PHE A 207 -29.54 -16.85 4.14
N SER A 208 -28.42 -16.33 4.65
CA SER A 208 -28.38 -15.06 5.37
C SER A 208 -26.99 -14.42 5.20
N SER A 209 -26.81 -13.20 5.73
CA SER A 209 -25.50 -12.56 5.82
C SER A 209 -24.49 -13.35 6.66
N ASP A 210 -24.96 -14.26 7.52
CA ASP A 210 -24.12 -15.25 8.19
C ASP A 210 -23.79 -16.39 7.24
N THR A 211 -22.54 -16.48 6.82
CA THR A 211 -22.04 -17.48 5.86
C THR A 211 -22.07 -18.92 6.38
N THR A 212 -22.38 -19.12 7.65
CA THR A 212 -22.52 -20.47 8.23
C THR A 212 -23.89 -21.08 7.96
N ILE A 213 -24.92 -20.26 7.69
CA ILE A 213 -26.31 -20.74 7.39
C ILE A 213 -26.40 -21.11 5.92
N LYS A 214 -25.94 -22.31 5.60
CA LYS A 214 -25.86 -22.82 4.22
C LYS A 214 -27.09 -23.61 3.78
N SER A 215 -27.93 -24.04 4.71
CA SER A 215 -29.13 -24.82 4.43
C SER A 215 -30.29 -24.34 5.30
N ILE A 216 -31.52 -24.60 4.84
CA ILE A 216 -32.78 -24.42 5.57
C ILE A 216 -33.53 -25.75 5.51
N VAL A 217 -34.09 -26.15 6.65
CA VAL A 217 -34.97 -27.32 6.72
C VAL A 217 -36.42 -26.85 6.62
N PHE A 218 -37.13 -27.45 5.67
CA PHE A 218 -38.59 -27.33 5.50
C PHE A 218 -39.26 -28.58 5.99
N ASP A 219 -40.40 -28.43 6.66
CA ASP A 219 -41.18 -29.52 7.25
C ASP A 219 -42.71 -29.34 7.06
N CYS A 220 -43.49 -30.18 7.65
CA CYS A 220 -44.97 -30.12 7.58
C CYS A 220 -45.56 -28.81 8.13
N ASN A 221 -44.83 -28.02 8.90
CA ASN A 221 -45.26 -26.72 9.42
C ASN A 221 -44.96 -25.58 8.47
N THR A 222 -44.11 -25.79 7.48
CA THR A 222 -43.63 -24.78 6.53
C THR A 222 -44.21 -25.00 5.09
N LEU A 223 -45.32 -25.68 5.01
CA LEU A 223 -46.01 -25.92 3.72
C LEU A 223 -46.46 -24.62 3.04
N GLY A 224 -46.40 -24.61 1.73
CA GLY A 224 -46.73 -23.45 0.89
C GLY A 224 -45.49 -22.63 0.54
N GLN A 225 -45.73 -21.56 -0.19
CA GLN A 225 -44.65 -20.73 -0.70
C GLN A 225 -43.87 -20.03 0.42
N GLN A 226 -42.56 -20.27 0.53
CA GLN A 226 -41.64 -19.65 1.48
C GLN A 226 -40.66 -18.76 0.74
N THR A 227 -40.57 -17.48 1.10
CA THR A 227 -39.59 -16.57 0.52
C THR A 227 -38.24 -16.75 1.22
N VAL A 228 -37.19 -16.94 0.45
CA VAL A 228 -35.81 -17.08 0.94
C VAL A 228 -34.89 -16.06 0.27
N GLU A 229 -33.81 -15.72 0.94
CA GLU A 229 -32.74 -14.89 0.40
C GLU A 229 -31.51 -15.75 0.14
N LEU A 230 -30.99 -15.70 -1.10
CA LEU A 230 -29.68 -16.26 -1.43
C LEU A 230 -28.65 -15.15 -1.28
N TRP A 231 -27.80 -15.29 -0.30
CA TRP A 231 -26.66 -14.41 -0.04
C TRP A 231 -25.41 -14.96 -0.68
N VAL A 232 -24.67 -14.06 -1.34
CA VAL A 232 -23.42 -14.35 -2.03
C VAL A 232 -22.35 -13.50 -1.38
N THR A 233 -21.32 -14.14 -0.84
CA THR A 233 -20.20 -13.47 -0.16
C THR A 233 -18.93 -13.71 -0.94
N ASP A 234 -18.26 -12.63 -1.36
CA ASP A 234 -16.91 -12.68 -1.93
C ASP A 234 -15.90 -13.09 -0.86
N ARG A 235 -15.15 -14.17 -1.08
CA ARG A 235 -14.20 -14.70 -0.07
C ARG A 235 -12.96 -13.85 0.14
N LEU A 236 -12.60 -13.01 -0.82
CA LEU A 236 -11.40 -12.18 -0.71
C LEU A 236 -11.68 -10.85 -0.03
N THR A 237 -12.83 -10.25 -0.34
CA THR A 237 -13.17 -8.90 0.13
C THR A 237 -14.19 -8.88 1.25
N GLY A 238 -14.91 -9.99 1.46
CA GLY A 238 -16.04 -10.05 2.40
C GLY A 238 -17.28 -9.29 1.94
N GLN A 239 -17.28 -8.70 0.74
CA GLN A 239 -18.42 -8.00 0.19
C GLN A 239 -19.58 -8.96 -0.05
N GLN A 240 -20.81 -8.52 0.22
CA GLN A 240 -22.01 -9.33 0.15
C GLN A 240 -23.08 -8.67 -0.72
N ALA A 241 -23.84 -9.50 -1.40
CA ALA A 241 -25.09 -9.14 -2.05
C ALA A 241 -26.05 -10.30 -1.98
N PHE A 242 -27.34 -10.04 -2.14
CA PHE A 242 -28.35 -11.09 -2.11
C PHE A 242 -29.42 -10.90 -3.19
N CYS A 243 -30.10 -11.97 -3.54
CA CYS A 243 -31.33 -11.97 -4.30
C CYS A 243 -32.43 -12.73 -3.53
N ARG A 244 -33.69 -12.47 -3.88
CA ARG A 244 -34.85 -13.14 -3.28
C ARG A 244 -35.46 -14.11 -4.26
N THR A 245 -35.82 -15.28 -3.75
CA THR A 245 -36.58 -16.29 -4.46
C THR A 245 -37.59 -16.95 -3.52
N TYR A 246 -38.30 -17.93 -3.99
CA TYR A 246 -39.25 -18.68 -3.20
C TYR A 246 -39.08 -20.20 -3.43
N ILE A 247 -39.41 -20.94 -2.38
CA ILE A 247 -39.44 -22.39 -2.33
C ILE A 247 -40.87 -22.82 -2.00
#